data_88f3ee14d0f03defe37fff72917d0677
#
_entry.id   88f3ee14d0f03defe37fff72917d0677
#
_cell.length_a   1.000
_cell.length_b   1.000
_cell.length_c   1.000
_cell.angle_alpha   90.00
_cell.angle_beta   90.00
_cell.angle_gamma   90.00
#
_symmetry.space_group_name_H-M   'P 1'
#
loop_
_entity.id
_entity.type
_entity.pdbx_description
1 polymer ?
#
loop_
_entity_poly.entity_id
_entity_poly.type
_entity_poly.pdbx_seq_one_letter_code
_entity_poly.pdbx_strand_id
1 'polypeptide(L)'
;MSGKAGTFIIGGVVGILGIAMVFGGEAAVSQTEFCISCHSEIYPYEELKKSSHWGALGADPGCKDCHVPQGFKNFHKAIYTHVVDGVPFLIKEFTTDYSTVEKFNEHRPEAAFRARMKLKEWDSLTCRACHKNVKAPGASAKAAHAKMQSEGATCIDCHQNLVHKKVPEHDLNASLAQGKPVAKVEKKKKDDDEEGSKD
;
A
#
# COMPACT_ATOMS: atom_id res chain seq x y z
N MET A 1 -33.42 29.55 32.28
CA MET A 1 -33.13 29.26 30.85
C MET A 1 -31.64 29.31 30.49
N SER A 2 -30.73 29.84 31.33
CA SER A 2 -29.29 29.97 31.01
C SER A 2 -28.49 28.66 31.04
N GLY A 3 -28.88 27.70 31.88
CA GLY A 3 -28.13 26.43 32.00
C GLY A 3 -28.15 25.55 30.74
N LYS A 4 -29.28 25.48 30.02
CA LYS A 4 -29.38 24.69 28.79
C LYS A 4 -28.52 25.24 27.64
N ALA A 5 -28.46 26.55 27.47
CA ALA A 5 -27.62 27.19 26.46
C ALA A 5 -26.14 26.95 26.74
N GLY A 6 -25.70 27.03 28.00
CA GLY A 6 -24.35 26.72 28.41
C GLY A 6 -23.95 25.25 28.09
N THR A 7 -24.85 24.30 28.36
CA THR A 7 -24.61 22.88 28.04
C THR A 7 -24.46 22.64 26.53
N PHE A 8 -25.27 23.28 25.69
CA PHE A 8 -25.17 23.19 24.24
C PHE A 8 -23.83 23.78 23.71
N ILE A 9 -23.41 24.91 24.26
CA ILE A 9 -22.12 25.52 23.86
C ILE A 9 -20.98 24.65 24.26
N ILE A 10 -20.93 24.13 25.49
CA ILE A 10 -19.88 23.22 25.95
C ILE A 10 -19.87 21.95 25.09
N GLY A 11 -21.03 21.33 24.84
CA GLY A 11 -21.13 20.14 23.99
C GLY A 11 -20.64 20.41 22.57
N GLY A 12 -20.96 21.57 21.99
CA GLY A 12 -20.48 21.99 20.68
C GLY A 12 -18.95 22.14 20.63
N VAL A 13 -18.36 22.80 21.62
CA VAL A 13 -16.90 22.99 21.74
C VAL A 13 -16.21 21.65 21.91
N VAL A 14 -16.69 20.77 22.79
CA VAL A 14 -16.11 19.43 22.98
C VAL A 14 -16.19 18.61 21.69
N GLY A 15 -17.32 18.67 20.98
CA GLY A 15 -17.48 18.00 19.68
C GLY A 15 -16.50 18.50 18.63
N ILE A 16 -16.33 19.82 18.49
CA ILE A 16 -15.38 20.42 17.56
C ILE A 16 -13.94 20.02 17.91
N LEU A 17 -13.57 20.09 19.18
CA LEU A 17 -12.23 19.69 19.63
C LEU A 17 -11.98 18.19 19.40
N GLY A 18 -12.99 17.34 19.63
CA GLY A 18 -12.92 15.91 19.35
C GLY A 18 -12.68 15.63 17.87
N ILE A 19 -13.43 16.28 16.99
CA ILE A 19 -13.26 16.17 15.54
C ILE A 19 -11.85 16.67 15.13
N ALA A 20 -11.44 17.84 15.61
CA ALA A 20 -10.11 18.38 15.31
C ALA A 20 -8.98 17.44 15.77
N MET A 21 -9.14 16.79 16.93
CA MET A 21 -8.17 15.81 17.45
C MET A 21 -8.09 14.58 16.55
N VAL A 22 -9.21 14.05 16.07
CA VAL A 22 -9.23 12.87 15.19
C VAL A 22 -8.59 13.19 13.84
N PHE A 23 -8.95 14.30 13.21
CA PHE A 23 -8.36 14.69 11.93
C PHE A 23 -6.89 15.11 12.06
N GLY A 24 -6.55 15.86 13.10
CA GLY A 24 -5.17 16.27 13.37
C GLY A 24 -4.27 15.10 13.75
N GLY A 25 -4.78 14.17 14.55
CA GLY A 25 -4.09 12.94 14.92
C GLY A 25 -3.81 12.05 13.70
N GLU A 26 -4.82 11.83 12.85
CA GLU A 26 -4.64 11.07 11.61
C GLU A 26 -3.60 11.73 10.71
N ALA A 27 -3.69 13.03 10.50
CA ALA A 27 -2.71 13.76 9.69
C ALA A 27 -1.28 13.68 10.25
N ALA A 28 -1.12 13.67 11.57
CA ALA A 28 0.19 13.53 12.22
C ALA A 28 0.78 12.14 12.04
N VAL A 29 0.01 11.07 12.29
CA VAL A 29 0.50 9.69 12.14
C VAL A 29 0.67 9.26 10.70
N SER A 30 0.12 10.01 9.75
CA SER A 30 0.31 9.80 8.31
C SER A 30 1.59 10.42 7.75
N GLN A 31 2.36 11.18 8.54
CA GLN A 31 3.62 11.74 8.04
C GLN A 31 4.68 10.65 7.88
N THR A 32 5.52 10.78 6.85
CA THR A 32 6.62 9.84 6.62
C THR A 32 7.57 9.79 7.81
N GLU A 33 7.82 10.92 8.46
CA GLU A 33 8.65 11.05 9.66
C GLU A 33 8.11 10.21 10.82
N PHE A 34 6.79 10.11 10.95
CA PHE A 34 6.17 9.22 11.94
C PHE A 34 6.43 7.75 11.60
N CYS A 35 6.24 7.34 10.34
CA CYS A 35 6.48 5.96 9.93
C CYS A 35 7.94 5.54 10.17
N ILE A 36 8.90 6.36 9.74
CA ILE A 36 10.34 6.06 9.89
C ILE A 36 10.90 6.34 11.29
N SER A 37 10.06 6.73 12.26
CA SER A 37 10.45 6.77 13.67
C SER A 37 10.67 5.35 14.24
N CYS A 38 10.08 4.33 13.62
CA CYS A 38 10.38 2.93 13.84
C CYS A 38 11.57 2.51 12.96
N HIS A 39 12.56 1.85 13.56
CA HIS A 39 13.80 1.53 12.81
C HIS A 39 13.59 0.48 11.71
N SER A 40 12.60 -0.42 11.86
CA SER A 40 12.24 -1.38 10.81
C SER A 40 11.76 -0.69 9.52
N GLU A 41 11.09 0.46 9.63
CA GLU A 41 10.56 1.22 8.51
C GLU A 41 11.61 2.05 7.76
N ILE A 42 12.80 2.21 8.35
CA ILE A 42 13.93 2.85 7.66
C ILE A 42 14.37 2.03 6.44
N TYR A 43 14.35 0.69 6.53
CA TYR A 43 14.76 -0.18 5.42
C TYR A 43 13.88 0.01 4.17
N PRO A 44 12.55 -0.11 4.23
CA PRO A 44 11.68 0.14 3.08
C PRO A 44 11.72 1.61 2.62
N TYR A 45 11.94 2.57 3.51
CA TYR A 45 12.09 3.97 3.11
C TYR A 45 13.36 4.22 2.27
N GLU A 46 14.49 3.63 2.65
CA GLU A 46 15.72 3.69 1.84
C GLU A 46 15.56 3.00 0.47
N GLU A 47 14.70 2.01 0.37
CA GLU A 47 14.36 1.35 -0.90
C GLU A 47 13.44 2.25 -1.75
N LEU A 48 12.48 2.94 -1.14
CA LEU A 48 11.62 3.92 -1.82
C LEU A 48 12.46 5.00 -2.50
N LYS A 49 13.47 5.54 -1.83
CA LYS A 49 14.38 6.55 -2.38
C LYS A 49 15.20 6.08 -3.59
N LYS A 50 15.32 4.76 -3.78
CA LYS A 50 16.01 4.13 -4.93
C LYS A 50 15.05 3.65 -6.01
N SER A 51 13.75 3.80 -5.79
CA SER A 51 12.72 3.34 -6.74
C SER A 51 12.48 4.34 -7.87
N SER A 52 11.85 3.87 -8.95
CA SER A 52 11.42 4.73 -10.06
C SER A 52 10.32 5.74 -9.68
N HIS A 53 9.73 5.63 -8.49
CA HIS A 53 8.74 6.57 -8.01
C HIS A 53 9.36 7.81 -7.35
N TRP A 54 10.61 7.71 -6.87
CA TRP A 54 11.30 8.84 -6.25
C TRP A 54 11.62 9.91 -7.30
N GLY A 55 11.19 11.13 -7.04
CA GLY A 55 11.38 12.26 -7.96
C GLY A 55 10.56 12.23 -9.25
N ALA A 56 9.78 11.18 -9.50
CA ALA A 56 9.10 10.95 -10.79
C ALA A 56 8.11 12.05 -11.19
N LEU A 57 7.53 12.74 -10.23
CA LEU A 57 6.58 13.84 -10.44
C LEU A 57 7.13 15.21 -10.03
N GLY A 58 8.45 15.31 -9.86
CA GLY A 58 9.09 16.51 -9.29
C GLY A 58 8.85 16.68 -7.79
N ALA A 59 8.29 15.68 -7.13
CA ALA A 59 8.10 15.59 -5.69
C ALA A 59 8.36 14.15 -5.24
N ASP A 60 8.90 14.01 -4.04
CA ASP A 60 9.20 12.70 -3.47
C ASP A 60 7.94 12.13 -2.79
N PRO A 61 7.48 10.92 -3.15
CA PRO A 61 6.35 10.29 -2.49
C PRO A 61 6.72 9.88 -1.07
N GLY A 62 5.79 10.02 -0.14
CA GLY A 62 5.91 9.50 1.22
C GLY A 62 5.27 8.11 1.37
N CYS A 63 5.47 7.50 2.52
CA CYS A 63 4.86 6.20 2.85
C CYS A 63 3.34 6.20 2.66
N LYS A 64 2.68 7.26 3.13
CA LYS A 64 1.22 7.42 3.04
C LYS A 64 0.68 7.41 1.61
N ASP A 65 1.45 7.90 0.64
CA ASP A 65 0.97 8.03 -0.74
C ASP A 65 0.65 6.68 -1.39
N CYS A 66 1.30 5.62 -0.91
CA CYS A 66 1.07 4.25 -1.34
C CYS A 66 0.26 3.42 -0.34
N HIS A 67 0.44 3.66 0.98
CA HIS A 67 -0.08 2.78 2.02
C HIS A 67 -1.35 3.29 2.70
N VAL A 68 -1.64 4.60 2.68
CA VAL A 68 -2.80 5.19 3.37
C VAL A 68 -3.74 5.85 2.38
N PRO A 69 -5.00 5.37 2.23
CA PRO A 69 -5.98 6.01 1.36
C PRO A 69 -6.26 7.44 1.79
N GLN A 70 -6.09 8.39 0.88
CA GLN A 70 -6.18 9.81 1.17
C GLN A 70 -7.53 10.42 0.76
N GLY A 71 -7.80 11.59 1.31
CA GLY A 71 -8.99 12.40 1.02
C GLY A 71 -10.19 12.06 1.91
N PHE A 72 -11.08 13.04 2.05
CA PHE A 72 -12.22 12.99 2.98
C PHE A 72 -13.10 11.73 2.79
N LYS A 73 -13.35 11.33 1.53
CA LYS A 73 -14.15 10.12 1.22
C LYS A 73 -13.51 8.83 1.74
N ASN A 74 -12.20 8.80 1.89
CA ASN A 74 -11.43 7.64 2.29
C ASN A 74 -10.94 7.73 3.74
N PHE A 75 -11.34 8.76 4.48
CA PHE A 75 -10.86 9.01 5.84
C PHE A 75 -11.07 7.80 6.77
N HIS A 76 -12.21 7.13 6.66
CA HIS A 76 -12.47 5.88 7.42
C HIS A 76 -11.48 4.76 7.08
N LYS A 77 -10.99 4.69 5.83
CA LYS A 77 -9.96 3.72 5.43
C LYS A 77 -8.59 4.11 5.97
N ALA A 78 -8.28 5.41 6.02
CA ALA A 78 -7.05 5.89 6.64
C ALA A 78 -7.03 5.55 8.15
N ILE A 79 -8.12 5.82 8.88
CA ILE A 79 -8.26 5.39 10.28
C ILE A 79 -8.14 3.87 10.42
N TYR A 80 -8.80 3.11 9.55
CA TYR A 80 -8.69 1.65 9.54
C TYR A 80 -7.22 1.21 9.40
N THR A 81 -6.47 1.78 8.45
CA THR A 81 -5.06 1.47 8.24
C THR A 81 -4.23 1.70 9.51
N HIS A 82 -4.39 2.86 10.15
CA HIS A 82 -3.60 3.17 11.34
C HIS A 82 -3.99 2.32 12.57
N VAL A 83 -5.27 2.01 12.74
CA VAL A 83 -5.75 1.26 13.91
C VAL A 83 -5.64 -0.25 13.70
N VAL A 84 -6.17 -0.77 12.59
CA VAL A 84 -6.29 -2.23 12.39
C VAL A 84 -5.01 -2.84 11.83
N ASP A 85 -4.32 -2.13 10.95
CA ASP A 85 -3.06 -2.61 10.39
C ASP A 85 -1.85 -2.06 11.18
N GLY A 86 -1.89 -0.80 11.62
CA GLY A 86 -0.78 -0.11 12.30
C GLY A 86 -0.56 -0.58 13.74
N VAL A 87 -1.61 -0.80 14.54
CA VAL A 87 -1.44 -1.24 15.94
C VAL A 87 -0.76 -2.61 16.04
N PRO A 88 -1.17 -3.65 15.30
CA PRO A 88 -0.45 -4.92 15.28
C PRO A 88 0.99 -4.78 14.79
N PHE A 89 1.25 -3.89 13.83
CA PHE A 89 2.60 -3.60 13.38
C PHE A 89 3.44 -2.96 14.50
N LEU A 90 2.90 -1.99 15.20
CA LEU A 90 3.56 -1.36 16.35
C LEU A 90 3.91 -2.39 17.44
N ILE A 91 3.01 -3.33 17.72
CA ILE A 91 3.31 -4.43 18.66
C ILE A 91 4.47 -5.28 18.15
N LYS A 92 4.50 -5.62 16.86
CA LYS A 92 5.61 -6.38 16.24
C LYS A 92 6.94 -5.63 16.34
N GLU A 93 6.96 -4.30 16.22
CA GLU A 93 8.17 -3.49 16.36
C GLU A 93 8.86 -3.69 17.72
N PHE A 94 8.09 -3.89 18.77
CA PHE A 94 8.62 -4.13 20.13
C PHE A 94 8.84 -5.61 20.48
N THR A 95 8.23 -6.52 19.74
CA THR A 95 8.26 -7.97 20.05
C THR A 95 9.08 -8.79 19.08
N THR A 96 9.50 -8.21 17.96
CA THR A 96 10.27 -8.88 16.91
C THR A 96 11.63 -8.20 16.76
N ASP A 97 12.67 -8.98 16.57
CA ASP A 97 14.02 -8.46 16.38
C ASP A 97 14.21 -7.97 14.93
N TYR A 98 14.11 -6.69 14.72
CA TYR A 98 14.39 -5.99 13.46
C TYR A 98 15.73 -5.24 13.47
N SER A 99 16.66 -5.62 14.35
CA SER A 99 17.93 -4.88 14.56
C SER A 99 18.85 -4.83 13.34
N THR A 100 18.64 -5.72 12.36
CA THR A 100 19.38 -5.72 11.09
C THR A 100 18.45 -5.89 9.89
N VAL A 101 18.93 -5.46 8.73
CA VAL A 101 18.16 -5.64 7.47
C VAL A 101 17.91 -7.11 7.13
N GLU A 102 18.82 -8.01 7.53
CA GLU A 102 18.66 -9.46 7.33
C GLU A 102 17.49 -9.98 8.14
N LYS A 103 17.43 -9.66 9.43
CA LYS A 103 16.30 -10.04 10.30
C LYS A 103 14.97 -9.45 9.81
N PHE A 104 14.98 -8.18 9.42
CA PHE A 104 13.80 -7.58 8.80
C PHE A 104 13.36 -8.34 7.54
N ASN A 105 14.32 -8.78 6.70
CA ASN A 105 14.02 -9.52 5.47
C ASN A 105 13.39 -10.89 5.70
N GLU A 106 13.59 -11.52 6.86
CA GLU A 106 12.92 -12.78 7.23
C GLU A 106 11.39 -12.60 7.34
N HIS A 107 10.94 -11.43 7.80
CA HIS A 107 9.53 -11.09 7.97
C HIS A 107 8.91 -10.37 6.76
N ARG A 108 9.76 -9.91 5.83
CA ARG A 108 9.34 -9.13 4.64
C ARG A 108 8.29 -9.83 3.78
N PRO A 109 8.37 -11.15 3.48
CA PRO A 109 7.37 -11.82 2.63
C PRO A 109 5.96 -11.75 3.21
N GLU A 110 5.82 -11.93 4.54
CA GLU A 110 4.52 -11.80 5.22
C GLU A 110 4.01 -10.36 5.17
N ALA A 111 4.86 -9.39 5.49
CA ALA A 111 4.50 -7.97 5.47
C ALA A 111 4.07 -7.53 4.06
N ALA A 112 4.82 -7.91 3.03
CA ALA A 112 4.49 -7.63 1.64
C ALA A 112 3.17 -8.29 1.21
N PHE A 113 2.91 -9.52 1.61
CA PHE A 113 1.65 -10.19 1.34
C PHE A 113 0.47 -9.42 1.94
N ARG A 114 0.54 -9.04 3.21
CA ARG A 114 -0.51 -8.28 3.90
C ARG A 114 -0.79 -6.93 3.22
N ALA A 115 0.26 -6.18 2.88
CA ALA A 115 0.14 -4.92 2.17
C ALA A 115 -0.51 -5.09 0.78
N ARG A 116 -0.10 -6.11 0.02
CA ARG A 116 -0.68 -6.43 -1.30
C ARG A 116 -2.15 -6.81 -1.19
N MET A 117 -2.53 -7.62 -0.21
CA MET A 117 -3.93 -7.98 0.02
C MET A 117 -4.78 -6.76 0.36
N LYS A 118 -4.26 -5.83 1.15
CA LYS A 118 -4.95 -4.57 1.46
C LYS A 118 -5.14 -3.70 0.22
N LEU A 119 -4.09 -3.55 -0.60
CA LEU A 119 -4.18 -2.84 -1.88
C LEU A 119 -5.18 -3.52 -2.83
N LYS A 120 -5.23 -4.84 -2.85
CA LYS A 120 -6.21 -5.62 -3.63
C LYS A 120 -7.64 -5.35 -3.17
N GLU A 121 -7.89 -5.46 -1.87
CA GLU A 121 -9.20 -5.23 -1.24
C GLU A 121 -9.75 -3.83 -1.58
N TRP A 122 -8.88 -2.84 -1.68
CA TRP A 122 -9.25 -1.46 -1.98
C TRP A 122 -9.08 -1.06 -3.44
N ASP A 123 -9.08 -2.02 -4.37
CA ASP A 123 -8.95 -1.78 -5.81
C ASP A 123 -7.75 -0.90 -6.16
N SER A 124 -6.62 -1.10 -5.50
CA SER A 124 -5.41 -0.30 -5.70
C SER A 124 -5.66 1.21 -5.64
N LEU A 125 -6.53 1.65 -4.73
CA LEU A 125 -7.04 3.01 -4.63
C LEU A 125 -5.92 4.06 -4.55
N THR A 126 -4.85 3.79 -3.82
CA THR A 126 -3.71 4.70 -3.69
C THR A 126 -2.92 4.82 -4.99
N CYS A 127 -2.76 3.74 -5.74
CA CYS A 127 -2.16 3.78 -7.08
C CYS A 127 -2.99 4.65 -8.03
N ARG A 128 -4.32 4.48 -8.01
CA ARG A 128 -5.26 5.23 -8.85
C ARG A 128 -5.34 6.72 -8.51
N ALA A 129 -4.89 7.13 -7.33
CA ALA A 129 -4.84 8.54 -6.94
C ALA A 129 -3.92 9.35 -7.87
N CYS A 130 -2.79 8.77 -8.29
CA CYS A 130 -1.85 9.36 -9.24
C CYS A 130 -2.02 8.80 -10.66
N HIS A 131 -2.19 7.48 -10.81
CA HIS A 131 -2.32 6.79 -12.10
C HIS A 131 -3.76 6.80 -12.63
N LYS A 132 -4.31 8.00 -12.90
CA LYS A 132 -5.70 8.18 -13.39
C LYS A 132 -5.88 7.73 -14.83
N ASN A 133 -4.88 7.96 -15.68
CA ASN A 133 -4.90 7.67 -17.11
C ASN A 133 -3.66 6.86 -17.50
N VAL A 134 -3.73 5.55 -17.30
CA VAL A 134 -2.60 4.66 -17.60
C VAL A 134 -2.45 4.52 -19.11
N LYS A 135 -1.38 5.08 -19.66
CA LYS A 135 -0.99 4.88 -21.06
C LYS A 135 0.08 3.79 -21.12
N ALA A 136 -0.36 2.56 -21.33
CA ALA A 136 0.56 1.43 -21.42
C ALA A 136 1.40 1.50 -22.70
N PRO A 137 2.74 1.37 -22.62
CA PRO A 137 3.61 1.35 -23.80
C PRO A 137 3.53 -0.01 -24.50
N GLY A 138 3.47 0.01 -25.84
CA GLY A 138 3.47 -1.21 -26.67
C GLY A 138 2.18 -2.02 -26.66
N ALA A 139 2.06 -2.94 -27.61
CA ALA A 139 0.85 -3.72 -27.84
C ALA A 139 0.55 -4.71 -26.69
N SER A 140 1.55 -5.39 -26.18
CA SER A 140 1.40 -6.37 -25.10
C SER A 140 0.88 -5.73 -23.82
N ALA A 141 1.47 -4.59 -23.41
CA ALA A 141 1.03 -3.87 -22.22
C ALA A 141 -0.39 -3.30 -22.39
N LYS A 142 -0.73 -2.79 -23.57
CA LYS A 142 -2.10 -2.34 -23.88
C LYS A 142 -3.12 -3.48 -23.76
N ALA A 143 -2.80 -4.65 -24.33
CA ALA A 143 -3.65 -5.83 -24.24
C ALA A 143 -3.82 -6.31 -22.78
N ALA A 144 -2.76 -6.32 -21.97
CA ALA A 144 -2.82 -6.67 -20.57
C ALA A 144 -3.72 -5.71 -19.77
N HIS A 145 -3.62 -4.40 -20.00
CA HIS A 145 -4.47 -3.42 -19.32
C HIS A 145 -5.94 -3.45 -19.80
N ALA A 146 -6.19 -3.74 -21.07
CA ALA A 146 -7.54 -3.98 -21.55
C ALA A 146 -8.17 -5.21 -20.88
N LYS A 147 -7.41 -6.29 -20.77
CA LYS A 147 -7.82 -7.51 -20.06
C LYS A 147 -8.07 -7.28 -18.56
N MET A 148 -7.26 -6.44 -17.93
CA MET A 148 -7.45 -6.05 -16.53
C MET A 148 -8.87 -5.47 -16.31
N GLN A 149 -9.34 -4.59 -17.19
CA GLN A 149 -10.67 -3.99 -17.06
C GLN A 149 -11.80 -5.02 -17.23
N SER A 150 -11.67 -5.94 -18.19
CA SER A 150 -12.70 -6.97 -18.44
C SER A 150 -12.75 -8.06 -17.36
N GLU A 151 -11.63 -8.35 -16.69
CA GLU A 151 -11.52 -9.40 -15.68
C GLU A 151 -11.63 -8.87 -14.25
N GLY A 152 -11.81 -7.56 -14.04
CA GLY A 152 -11.89 -6.95 -12.71
C GLY A 152 -10.58 -7.05 -11.91
N ALA A 153 -9.44 -7.16 -12.61
CA ALA A 153 -8.15 -7.17 -11.96
C ALA A 153 -7.74 -5.77 -11.47
N THR A 154 -6.97 -5.72 -10.42
CA THR A 154 -6.44 -4.47 -9.85
C THR A 154 -4.97 -4.27 -10.21
N CYS A 155 -4.42 -3.07 -10.00
CA CYS A 155 -3.02 -2.78 -10.33
C CYS A 155 -2.06 -3.74 -9.61
N ILE A 156 -2.33 -4.02 -8.34
CA ILE A 156 -1.47 -4.86 -7.51
C ILE A 156 -1.47 -6.34 -7.91
N ASP A 157 -2.46 -6.83 -8.64
CA ASP A 157 -2.47 -8.22 -9.13
C ASP A 157 -1.28 -8.52 -10.06
N CYS A 158 -0.81 -7.50 -10.77
CA CYS A 158 0.32 -7.62 -11.70
C CYS A 158 1.57 -6.87 -11.22
N HIS A 159 1.41 -5.75 -10.53
CA HIS A 159 2.50 -4.85 -10.14
C HIS A 159 2.86 -5.01 -8.66
N GLN A 160 3.42 -6.16 -8.26
CA GLN A 160 3.66 -6.49 -6.85
C GLN A 160 5.00 -6.04 -6.28
N ASN A 161 6.03 -5.88 -7.10
CA ASN A 161 7.41 -5.58 -6.67
C ASN A 161 7.92 -4.26 -7.29
N LEU A 162 7.23 -3.14 -7.02
CA LEU A 162 7.50 -1.85 -7.67
C LEU A 162 8.53 -0.99 -6.94
N VAL A 163 8.50 -0.99 -5.62
CA VAL A 163 9.22 0.00 -4.80
C VAL A 163 10.24 -0.67 -3.89
N HIS A 164 9.79 -1.65 -3.12
CA HIS A 164 10.62 -2.31 -2.12
C HIS A 164 11.37 -3.53 -2.67
N LYS A 165 12.35 -4.01 -1.92
CA LYS A 165 13.09 -5.22 -2.24
C LYS A 165 12.14 -6.35 -2.64
N LYS A 166 12.44 -7.01 -3.74
CA LYS A 166 11.59 -8.07 -4.30
C LYS A 166 11.44 -9.25 -3.35
N VAL A 167 10.21 -9.72 -3.24
CA VAL A 167 9.84 -10.97 -2.56
C VAL A 167 8.95 -11.79 -3.48
N PRO A 168 8.73 -13.08 -3.19
CA PRO A 168 7.85 -13.93 -4.00
C PRO A 168 6.49 -13.27 -4.25
N GLU A 169 6.00 -13.38 -5.48
CA GLU A 169 4.69 -12.86 -5.85
C GLU A 169 3.60 -13.87 -5.50
N HIS A 170 2.39 -13.35 -5.29
CA HIS A 170 1.21 -14.14 -4.94
C HIS A 170 0.12 -13.99 -5.98
N ASP A 171 -0.65 -15.05 -6.21
CA ASP A 171 -1.96 -14.95 -6.82
C ASP A 171 -2.94 -14.40 -5.78
N LEU A 172 -3.20 -13.09 -5.86
CA LEU A 172 -4.00 -12.40 -4.86
C LEU A 172 -5.48 -12.77 -4.94
N ASN A 173 -5.99 -13.16 -6.11
CA ASN A 173 -7.35 -13.64 -6.27
C ASN A 173 -7.52 -15.02 -5.61
N ALA A 174 -6.62 -15.95 -5.91
CA ALA A 174 -6.61 -17.26 -5.27
C ALA A 174 -6.37 -17.16 -3.76
N SER A 175 -5.49 -16.25 -3.34
CA SER A 175 -5.22 -15.99 -1.93
C SER A 175 -6.45 -15.46 -1.19
N LEU A 176 -7.21 -14.55 -1.79
CA LEU A 176 -8.46 -14.03 -1.24
C LEU A 176 -9.51 -15.14 -1.11
N ALA A 177 -9.67 -15.96 -2.15
CA ALA A 177 -10.64 -17.06 -2.16
C ALA A 177 -10.31 -18.16 -1.12
N GLN A 178 -9.01 -18.42 -0.87
CA GLN A 178 -8.55 -19.47 0.04
C GLN A 178 -8.27 -18.97 1.47
N GLY A 179 -8.27 -17.67 1.71
CA GLY A 179 -7.92 -17.07 3.02
C GLY A 179 -6.45 -17.31 3.44
N LYS A 180 -5.57 -17.62 2.52
CA LYS A 180 -4.14 -17.91 2.77
C LYS A 180 -3.26 -17.51 1.57
N PRO A 181 -1.95 -17.29 1.77
CA PRO A 181 -1.04 -17.00 0.68
C PRO A 181 -1.02 -18.13 -0.36
N VAL A 182 -1.23 -17.77 -1.63
CA VAL A 182 -1.09 -18.66 -2.78
C VAL A 182 0.01 -18.10 -3.68
N ALA A 183 1.04 -18.89 -3.94
CA ALA A 183 2.13 -18.47 -4.80
C ALA A 183 1.65 -18.23 -6.24
N LYS A 184 2.14 -17.17 -6.87
CA LYS A 184 1.90 -16.93 -8.29
C LYS A 184 2.76 -17.88 -9.11
N VAL A 185 2.13 -18.69 -9.95
CA VAL A 185 2.84 -19.59 -10.85
C VAL A 185 3.47 -18.75 -11.96
N GLU A 186 4.78 -18.71 -12.03
CA GLU A 186 5.49 -18.12 -13.16
C GLU A 186 5.19 -18.96 -14.41
N LYS A 187 4.52 -18.35 -15.39
CA LYS A 187 4.47 -18.95 -16.73
C LYS A 187 5.89 -18.92 -17.27
N LYS A 188 6.54 -20.09 -17.38
CA LYS A 188 7.78 -20.22 -18.15
C LYS A 188 7.56 -19.56 -19.51
N LYS A 189 8.38 -18.55 -19.87
CA LYS A 189 8.51 -18.15 -21.25
C LYS A 189 8.83 -19.42 -22.04
N LYS A 190 8.02 -19.79 -23.00
CA LYS A 190 8.45 -20.68 -24.07
C LYS A 190 9.49 -19.87 -24.83
N ASP A 191 10.73 -20.27 -24.67
CA ASP A 191 11.80 -19.88 -25.56
C ASP A 191 11.44 -20.53 -26.90
N ASP A 192 10.91 -19.72 -27.80
CA ASP A 192 10.73 -20.11 -29.20
C ASP A 192 12.10 -20.04 -29.87
N ASP A 193 12.97 -20.98 -29.52
CA ASP A 193 14.14 -21.37 -30.32
C ASP A 193 13.66 -22.28 -31.44
N GLU A 194 13.03 -21.71 -32.44
CA GLU A 194 12.94 -22.35 -33.74
C GLU A 194 14.17 -21.95 -34.56
N GLU A 195 15.09 -22.86 -34.50
CA GLU A 195 16.19 -23.09 -35.38
C GLU A 195 15.76 -22.95 -36.86
N GLY A 196 16.19 -21.85 -37.48
CA GLY A 196 16.18 -21.72 -38.93
C GLY A 196 17.16 -22.68 -39.54
N SER A 197 16.71 -23.91 -39.89
CA SER A 197 17.45 -24.82 -40.76
C SER A 197 17.36 -24.33 -42.19
N LYS A 198 18.52 -24.01 -42.69
CA LYS A 198 19.04 -24.07 -44.07
C LYS A 198 18.20 -24.92 -45.03
N ASP A 199 17.94 -24.38 -46.23
CA ASP A 199 18.52 -24.89 -47.47
C ASP A 199 18.47 -23.75 -48.52
#